data_d4beb85dbbf75c2967502a0775b4ec9e
#
_entry.id   d4beb85dbbf75c2967502a0775b4ec9e
#
_cell.length_a   1.000
_cell.length_b   1.000
_cell.length_c   1.000
_cell.angle_alpha   90.00
_cell.angle_beta   90.00
_cell.angle_gamma   90.00
#
_symmetry.space_group_name_H-M   'P 1'
#
loop_
_entity.id
_entity.type
_entity.pdbx_description
1 polymer ?
#
loop_
_entity_poly.entity_id
_entity_poly.type
_entity_poly.pdbx_seq_one_letter_code
_entity_poly.pdbx_strand_id
1 'polypeptide(L)'
;MNPKLRIWHVGNWCIHIGQKYVESPFEAPSKDVEVVNYAQPFVDALRAIPSAEVVSQPSWELYHMSPEAFAERLNWASTIIFADVETKCLMLHPDFFQRSKWSDAPMVFPDRFDLLRVWIIGGGHFHMNGGWLSFSGELGKGGWGRSRFHDALPVECLQHDDLVESTAGYVVRCASPEHAAVRGLDWSTLPPLLGFNECRMRADCESIVEIENQGKWHPLLAERKLGAGRVTCWMSGASPHWGINFMKWDSYTQFWTQVFTGSAWPAN
;
A
#
# COMPACT_ATOMS: atom_id res chain seq x y z
N MET A 1 -28.24 -9.25 2.98
CA MET A 1 -26.87 -9.73 3.27
C MET A 1 -25.95 -8.55 3.01
N ASN A 2 -25.12 -8.15 3.98
CA ASN A 2 -24.09 -7.14 3.70
C ASN A 2 -23.19 -7.67 2.58
N PRO A 3 -22.82 -6.83 1.60
CA PRO A 3 -21.89 -7.25 0.56
C PRO A 3 -20.58 -7.73 1.19
N LYS A 4 -20.05 -8.83 0.70
CA LYS A 4 -18.81 -9.42 1.19
C LYS A 4 -17.66 -8.47 0.88
N LEU A 5 -16.84 -8.08 1.90
CA LEU A 5 -15.66 -7.26 1.70
C LEU A 5 -14.55 -8.14 1.08
N ARG A 6 -14.23 -7.92 -0.20
CA ARG A 6 -13.19 -8.66 -0.92
C ARG A 6 -11.94 -7.80 -1.06
N ILE A 7 -10.89 -8.16 -0.33
CA ILE A 7 -9.64 -7.40 -0.25
C ILE A 7 -8.56 -8.10 -1.06
N TRP A 8 -8.01 -7.39 -2.03
CA TRP A 8 -6.78 -7.78 -2.72
C TRP A 8 -5.61 -6.96 -2.21
N HIS A 9 -4.75 -7.59 -1.43
CA HIS A 9 -3.52 -7.00 -0.90
C HIS A 9 -2.33 -7.44 -1.74
N VAL A 10 -1.46 -6.48 -2.10
CA VAL A 10 -0.24 -6.72 -2.86
C VAL A 10 0.93 -6.03 -2.17
N GLY A 11 2.04 -6.75 -2.06
CA GLY A 11 3.32 -6.21 -1.63
C GLY A 11 3.70 -6.55 -0.20
N ASN A 12 4.70 -5.84 0.28
CA ASN A 12 5.35 -6.03 1.58
C ASN A 12 5.96 -7.44 1.76
N TRP A 13 6.45 -8.00 0.66
CA TRP A 13 7.24 -9.21 0.61
C TRP A 13 8.65 -8.87 0.13
N CYS A 14 9.65 -9.55 0.65
CA CYS A 14 11.04 -9.35 0.29
C CYS A 14 11.71 -10.67 -0.07
N ILE A 15 12.63 -10.61 -1.03
CA ILE A 15 13.53 -11.70 -1.36
C ILE A 15 14.92 -11.29 -0.92
N HIS A 16 15.44 -11.96 0.11
CA HIS A 16 16.81 -11.79 0.55
C HIS A 16 17.72 -12.77 -0.21
N ILE A 17 18.71 -12.24 -0.91
CA ILE A 17 19.70 -13.04 -1.62
C ILE A 17 21.07 -12.70 -1.03
N GLY A 18 21.73 -13.69 -0.45
CA GLY A 18 23.00 -13.49 0.20
C GLY A 18 23.90 -14.71 0.15
N GLN A 19 25.12 -14.52 0.65
CA GLN A 19 26.04 -15.63 0.92
C GLN A 19 25.80 -16.12 2.34
N LYS A 20 25.64 -17.42 2.50
CA LYS A 20 25.60 -18.11 3.79
C LYS A 20 26.88 -18.89 3.97
N TYR A 21 27.56 -18.66 5.10
CA TYR A 21 28.74 -19.44 5.48
C TYR A 21 28.30 -20.53 6.44
N VAL A 22 28.69 -21.75 6.14
CA VAL A 22 28.49 -22.90 7.04
C VAL A 22 29.81 -23.16 7.74
N GLU A 23 29.83 -23.04 9.07
CA GLU A 23 30.95 -23.40 9.92
C GLU A 23 30.81 -24.87 10.32
N SER A 24 31.98 -25.55 10.32
CA SER A 24 32.21 -26.91 10.83
C SER A 24 31.07 -27.97 10.55
N PRO A 25 31.47 -29.15 10.05
CA PRO A 25 32.86 -29.56 9.78
C PRO A 25 33.40 -29.06 8.43
N PHE A 26 32.57 -28.38 7.63
CA PHE A 26 32.98 -27.89 6.33
C PHE A 26 32.65 -26.39 6.22
N GLU A 27 33.62 -25.58 6.03
CA GLU A 27 33.44 -24.19 5.62
C GLU A 27 33.09 -24.16 4.13
N ALA A 28 31.85 -23.92 3.80
CA ALA A 28 31.40 -23.77 2.43
C ALA A 28 30.55 -22.52 2.26
N PRO A 29 30.92 -21.57 1.37
CA PRO A 29 30.02 -20.50 0.99
C PRO A 29 28.86 -21.07 0.17
N SER A 30 27.63 -20.84 0.59
CA SER A 30 26.44 -21.14 -0.18
C SER A 30 25.65 -19.86 -0.47
N LYS A 31 24.93 -19.84 -1.59
CA LYS A 31 23.94 -18.79 -1.82
C LYS A 31 22.67 -19.20 -1.12
N ASP A 32 22.16 -18.33 -0.30
CA ASP A 32 20.85 -18.49 0.32
C ASP A 32 19.84 -17.54 -0.34
N VAL A 33 18.62 -18.02 -0.51
CA VAL A 33 17.48 -17.22 -0.97
C VAL A 33 16.38 -17.40 0.04
N GLU A 34 16.03 -16.33 0.73
CA GLU A 34 14.97 -16.31 1.71
C GLU A 34 13.84 -15.41 1.23
N VAL A 35 12.61 -15.92 1.24
CA VAL A 35 11.40 -15.16 0.94
C VAL A 35 10.73 -14.82 2.27
N VAL A 36 10.66 -13.53 2.59
CA VAL A 36 10.07 -13.03 3.84
C VAL A 36 8.78 -12.30 3.55
N ASN A 37 7.71 -12.72 4.23
CA ASN A 37 6.40 -12.05 4.21
C ASN A 37 6.29 -11.07 5.38
N TYR A 38 6.64 -9.81 5.17
CA TYR A 38 6.46 -8.77 6.16
C TYR A 38 5.00 -8.29 6.28
N ALA A 39 4.15 -8.61 5.31
CA ALA A 39 2.74 -8.23 5.33
C ALA A 39 1.91 -9.03 6.32
N GLN A 40 2.40 -10.17 6.83
CA GLN A 40 1.59 -11.13 7.57
C GLN A 40 0.78 -10.51 8.73
N PRO A 41 1.36 -9.66 9.62
CA PRO A 41 0.59 -9.04 10.70
C PRO A 41 -0.57 -8.16 10.21
N PHE A 42 -0.35 -7.41 9.13
CA PHE A 42 -1.38 -6.59 8.51
C PHE A 42 -2.47 -7.45 7.86
N VAL A 43 -2.08 -8.48 7.13
CA VAL A 43 -3.01 -9.44 6.50
C VAL A 43 -3.87 -10.15 7.55
N ASP A 44 -3.31 -10.48 8.70
CA ASP A 44 -4.06 -11.11 9.80
C ASP A 44 -5.08 -10.13 10.40
N ALA A 45 -4.74 -8.85 10.54
CA ALA A 45 -5.69 -7.81 10.93
C ALA A 45 -6.81 -7.64 9.89
N LEU A 46 -6.51 -7.69 8.59
CA LEU A 46 -7.51 -7.63 7.52
C LEU A 46 -8.45 -8.85 7.55
N ARG A 47 -7.93 -10.05 7.83
CA ARG A 47 -8.72 -11.29 7.97
C ARG A 47 -9.61 -11.29 9.21
N ALA A 48 -9.27 -10.52 10.23
CA ALA A 48 -10.09 -10.35 11.42
C ALA A 48 -11.33 -9.47 11.17
N ILE A 49 -11.38 -8.72 10.07
CA ILE A 49 -12.55 -7.92 9.70
C ILE A 49 -13.73 -8.85 9.40
N PRO A 50 -14.90 -8.66 10.05
CA PRO A 50 -16.06 -9.50 9.81
C PRO A 50 -16.46 -9.52 8.32
N SER A 51 -16.70 -10.71 7.79
CA SER A 51 -17.08 -10.95 6.38
C SER A 51 -16.02 -10.57 5.33
N ALA A 52 -14.78 -10.29 5.73
CA ALA A 52 -13.69 -10.06 4.77
C ALA A 52 -13.20 -11.39 4.16
N GLU A 53 -12.93 -11.33 2.86
CA GLU A 53 -12.18 -12.34 2.12
C GLU A 53 -10.90 -11.69 1.60
N VAL A 54 -9.74 -12.18 2.03
CA VAL A 54 -8.45 -11.54 1.78
C VAL A 54 -7.57 -12.45 0.93
N VAL A 55 -7.16 -11.94 -0.21
CA VAL A 55 -6.08 -12.49 -1.04
C VAL A 55 -4.87 -11.59 -0.90
N SER A 56 -3.74 -12.15 -0.50
CA SER A 56 -2.47 -11.44 -0.36
C SER A 56 -1.42 -12.08 -1.23
N GLN A 57 -0.67 -11.28 -1.97
CA GLN A 57 0.37 -11.74 -2.88
C GLN A 57 1.53 -10.75 -2.95
N PRO A 58 2.74 -11.22 -3.32
CA PRO A 58 3.89 -10.34 -3.52
C PRO A 58 3.76 -9.50 -4.80
N SER A 59 4.52 -8.39 -4.86
CA SER A 59 4.50 -7.46 -6.00
C SER A 59 5.00 -8.08 -7.31
N TRP A 60 5.88 -9.07 -7.26
CA TRP A 60 6.35 -9.77 -8.48
C TRP A 60 5.26 -10.62 -9.12
N GLU A 61 4.28 -11.15 -8.36
CA GLU A 61 3.12 -11.82 -8.95
C GLU A 61 2.22 -10.83 -9.69
N LEU A 62 1.99 -9.64 -9.11
CA LEU A 62 1.32 -8.55 -9.82
C LEU A 62 2.05 -8.19 -11.11
N TYR A 63 3.39 -8.05 -11.06
CA TYR A 63 4.19 -7.72 -12.23
C TYR A 63 4.00 -8.72 -13.40
N HIS A 64 3.98 -10.02 -13.08
CA HIS A 64 3.84 -11.09 -14.08
C HIS A 64 2.38 -11.46 -14.43
N MET A 65 1.42 -10.82 -13.80
CA MET A 65 0.00 -11.12 -14.02
C MET A 65 -0.42 -10.76 -15.43
N SER A 66 -1.11 -11.68 -16.13
CA SER A 66 -1.64 -11.39 -17.47
C SER A 66 -2.70 -10.29 -17.42
N PRO A 67 -2.98 -9.60 -18.55
CA PRO A 67 -4.04 -8.59 -18.62
C PRO A 67 -5.40 -9.13 -18.17
N GLU A 68 -5.74 -10.37 -18.58
CA GLU A 68 -7.00 -11.03 -18.25
C GLU A 68 -7.08 -11.33 -16.74
N ALA A 69 -6.02 -11.90 -16.16
CA ALA A 69 -5.95 -12.19 -14.72
C ALA A 69 -6.02 -10.90 -13.89
N PHE A 70 -5.42 -9.81 -14.37
CA PHE A 70 -5.50 -8.50 -13.71
C PHE A 70 -6.95 -7.98 -13.75
N ALA A 71 -7.63 -8.04 -14.89
CA ALA A 71 -9.02 -7.62 -15.03
C ALA A 71 -9.96 -8.50 -14.17
N GLU A 72 -9.76 -9.81 -14.13
CA GLU A 72 -10.50 -10.72 -13.25
C GLU A 72 -10.32 -10.37 -11.78
N ARG A 73 -9.09 -10.02 -11.37
CA ARG A 73 -8.80 -9.62 -10.00
C ARG A 73 -9.47 -8.27 -9.64
N LEU A 74 -9.47 -7.30 -10.54
CA LEU A 74 -10.23 -6.05 -10.37
C LEU A 74 -11.73 -6.33 -10.19
N ASN A 75 -12.31 -7.18 -11.02
CA ASN A 75 -13.74 -7.53 -10.95
C ASN A 75 -14.10 -8.29 -9.65
N TRP A 76 -13.16 -9.05 -9.10
CA TRP A 76 -13.37 -9.77 -7.84
C TRP A 76 -13.29 -8.86 -6.63
N ALA A 77 -12.34 -7.90 -6.62
CA ALA A 77 -12.04 -7.07 -5.47
C ALA A 77 -13.07 -5.94 -5.28
N SER A 78 -13.45 -5.66 -4.03
CA SER A 78 -14.11 -4.40 -3.62
C SER A 78 -13.10 -3.41 -3.03
N THR A 79 -11.95 -3.92 -2.55
CA THR A 79 -10.85 -3.14 -1.99
C THR A 79 -9.53 -3.67 -2.51
N ILE A 80 -8.66 -2.79 -2.97
CA ILE A 80 -7.29 -3.09 -3.40
C ILE A 80 -6.32 -2.33 -2.51
N ILE A 81 -5.33 -3.04 -1.97
CA ILE A 81 -4.32 -2.46 -1.09
C ILE A 81 -2.94 -2.70 -1.68
N PHE A 82 -2.18 -1.64 -1.90
CA PHE A 82 -0.77 -1.72 -2.26
C PHE A 82 0.10 -1.27 -1.09
N ALA A 83 1.12 -2.08 -0.76
CA ALA A 83 2.09 -1.82 0.27
C ALA A 83 3.49 -2.14 -0.27
N ASP A 84 4.37 -1.16 -0.35
CA ASP A 84 5.69 -1.30 -0.98
C ASP A 84 5.64 -1.84 -2.42
N VAL A 85 4.79 -1.24 -3.24
CA VAL A 85 4.63 -1.58 -4.66
C VAL A 85 5.10 -0.42 -5.53
N GLU A 86 6.19 -0.60 -6.24
CA GLU A 86 6.66 0.39 -7.21
C GLU A 86 5.80 0.41 -8.49
N THR A 87 5.69 1.58 -9.10
CA THR A 87 4.90 1.77 -10.32
C THR A 87 5.33 0.89 -11.50
N LYS A 88 6.60 0.45 -11.54
CA LYS A 88 7.09 -0.47 -12.56
C LYS A 88 6.31 -1.79 -12.61
N CYS A 89 5.75 -2.22 -11.48
CA CYS A 89 4.89 -3.41 -11.44
C CYS A 89 3.61 -3.27 -12.29
N LEU A 90 3.21 -2.02 -12.60
CA LEU A 90 2.01 -1.71 -13.38
C LEU A 90 2.29 -1.14 -14.76
N MET A 91 3.51 -0.69 -15.04
CA MET A 91 3.86 0.00 -16.30
C MET A 91 3.99 -0.97 -17.46
N LEU A 92 5.21 -1.36 -17.78
CA LEU A 92 5.48 -2.21 -18.93
C LEU A 92 5.45 -3.69 -18.54
N HIS A 93 4.60 -4.47 -19.22
CA HIS A 93 4.47 -5.90 -18.95
C HIS A 93 5.80 -6.63 -19.18
N PRO A 94 6.17 -7.64 -18.35
CA PRO A 94 7.45 -8.36 -18.50
C PRO A 94 7.65 -9.05 -19.83
N ASP A 95 6.59 -9.39 -20.56
CA ASP A 95 6.68 -10.00 -21.90
C ASP A 95 7.41 -9.10 -22.92
N PHE A 96 7.36 -7.77 -22.72
CA PHE A 96 8.12 -6.83 -23.58
C PHE A 96 9.65 -7.00 -23.46
N PHE A 97 10.13 -7.62 -22.38
CA PHE A 97 11.56 -7.88 -22.14
C PHE A 97 11.96 -9.31 -22.53
N GLN A 98 11.01 -10.15 -22.95
CA GLN A 98 11.24 -11.56 -23.30
C GLN A 98 11.27 -11.74 -24.82
N ARG A 99 12.47 -11.88 -25.42
CA ARG A 99 12.62 -12.05 -26.90
C ARG A 99 11.76 -13.18 -27.47
N SER A 100 11.54 -14.25 -26.71
CA SER A 100 10.70 -15.37 -27.13
C SER A 100 9.21 -15.04 -27.28
N LYS A 101 8.79 -13.90 -26.75
CA LYS A 101 7.41 -13.40 -26.86
C LYS A 101 7.23 -12.43 -28.02
N TRP A 102 8.33 -11.93 -28.61
CA TRP A 102 8.26 -10.98 -29.70
C TRP A 102 7.80 -11.66 -30.99
N SER A 103 6.96 -10.97 -31.74
CA SER A 103 6.46 -11.37 -33.05
C SER A 103 6.59 -10.20 -34.01
N ASP A 104 6.30 -10.44 -35.31
CA ASP A 104 6.27 -9.38 -36.33
C ASP A 104 5.09 -8.41 -36.14
N ALA A 105 4.06 -8.84 -35.36
CA ALA A 105 2.93 -7.98 -35.04
C ALA A 105 3.23 -7.08 -33.84
N PRO A 106 2.71 -5.82 -33.82
CA PRO A 106 2.81 -4.95 -32.64
C PRO A 106 2.21 -5.62 -31.39
N MET A 107 2.94 -5.58 -30.29
CA MET A 107 2.49 -6.08 -29.00
C MET A 107 1.94 -4.90 -28.16
N VAL A 108 0.66 -4.96 -27.80
CA VAL A 108 -0.04 -3.91 -27.03
C VAL A 108 -0.89 -4.58 -25.95
N PHE A 109 -0.82 -4.08 -24.73
CA PHE A 109 -1.66 -4.53 -23.61
C PHE A 109 -2.47 -3.36 -23.04
N PRO A 110 -3.64 -3.63 -22.41
CA PRO A 110 -4.36 -2.61 -21.69
C PRO A 110 -3.50 -1.96 -20.60
N ASP A 111 -3.61 -0.62 -20.47
CA ASP A 111 -2.89 0.12 -19.43
C ASP A 111 -3.49 -0.21 -18.05
N ARG A 112 -2.66 -0.72 -17.16
CA ARG A 112 -3.10 -1.16 -15.82
C ARG A 112 -3.50 0.01 -14.91
N PHE A 113 -2.93 1.20 -15.10
CA PHE A 113 -3.34 2.40 -14.36
C PHE A 113 -4.73 2.87 -14.80
N ASP A 114 -5.00 2.83 -16.09
CA ASP A 114 -6.31 3.19 -16.63
C ASP A 114 -7.39 2.19 -16.14
N LEU A 115 -7.08 0.89 -16.16
CA LEU A 115 -7.98 -0.14 -15.62
C LEU A 115 -8.27 0.07 -14.13
N LEU A 116 -7.23 0.34 -13.32
CA LEU A 116 -7.37 0.61 -11.90
C LEU A 116 -8.21 1.87 -11.65
N ARG A 117 -7.96 2.94 -12.42
CA ARG A 117 -8.73 4.19 -12.33
C ARG A 117 -10.21 3.97 -12.66
N VAL A 118 -10.51 3.27 -13.74
CA VAL A 118 -11.91 2.94 -14.13
C VAL A 118 -12.59 2.13 -13.04
N TRP A 119 -11.89 1.16 -12.47
CA TRP A 119 -12.41 0.35 -11.36
C TRP A 119 -12.72 1.20 -10.11
N ILE A 120 -11.85 2.16 -9.75
CA ILE A 120 -12.12 3.08 -8.63
C ILE A 120 -13.34 3.95 -8.94
N ILE A 121 -13.38 4.57 -10.14
CA ILE A 121 -14.51 5.42 -10.56
C ILE A 121 -15.83 4.65 -10.48
N GLY A 122 -15.82 3.36 -10.76
CA GLY A 122 -16.96 2.44 -10.67
C GLY A 122 -17.36 2.03 -9.25
N GLY A 123 -16.68 2.50 -8.20
CA GLY A 123 -17.04 2.24 -6.79
C GLY A 123 -15.98 1.48 -5.99
N GLY A 124 -14.84 1.15 -6.57
CA GLY A 124 -13.74 0.47 -5.89
C GLY A 124 -13.05 1.34 -4.83
N HIS A 125 -12.52 0.72 -3.79
CA HIS A 125 -11.69 1.36 -2.78
C HIS A 125 -10.22 1.00 -2.99
N PHE A 126 -9.40 1.93 -3.47
CA PHE A 126 -7.95 1.76 -3.53
C PHE A 126 -7.29 2.32 -2.28
N HIS A 127 -6.40 1.56 -1.67
CA HIS A 127 -5.61 1.97 -0.52
C HIS A 127 -4.12 1.79 -0.79
N MET A 128 -3.30 2.76 -0.37
CA MET A 128 -1.85 2.67 -0.45
C MET A 128 -1.24 2.84 0.95
N ASN A 129 -0.47 1.85 1.39
CA ASN A 129 0.40 1.98 2.55
C ASN A 129 1.76 2.55 2.15
N GLY A 130 2.37 3.31 3.04
CA GLY A 130 3.73 3.78 2.92
C GLY A 130 4.77 2.67 3.01
N GLY A 131 5.96 3.01 2.62
CA GLY A 131 7.12 2.14 2.59
C GLY A 131 8.17 2.62 1.59
N TRP A 132 9.23 1.86 1.43
CA TRP A 132 10.39 2.25 0.62
C TRP A 132 10.09 2.34 -0.88
N LEU A 133 9.06 1.64 -1.38
CA LEU A 133 8.66 1.61 -2.79
C LEU A 133 7.26 2.18 -3.02
N SER A 134 6.65 2.77 -2.00
CA SER A 134 5.38 3.51 -2.11
C SER A 134 5.65 5.00 -2.38
N PHE A 135 4.67 5.72 -2.87
CA PHE A 135 4.78 7.17 -3.17
C PHE A 135 5.99 7.49 -4.05
N SER A 136 6.90 8.38 -3.64
CA SER A 136 8.19 8.55 -4.32
C SER A 136 9.16 7.45 -3.93
N GLY A 137 9.19 7.08 -2.67
CA GLY A 137 9.98 6.01 -2.13
C GLY A 137 11.49 6.30 -2.11
N GLU A 138 12.28 5.31 -1.71
CA GLU A 138 13.72 5.40 -1.66
C GLU A 138 14.29 5.81 -3.03
N LEU A 139 15.06 6.88 -3.05
CA LEU A 139 15.67 7.43 -4.29
C LEU A 139 14.66 7.68 -5.43
N GLY A 140 13.39 7.89 -5.09
CA GLY A 140 12.31 8.09 -6.08
C GLY A 140 11.90 6.82 -6.86
N LYS A 141 12.26 5.61 -6.37
CA LYS A 141 11.98 4.34 -7.05
C LYS A 141 10.49 3.99 -7.07
N GLY A 142 9.72 4.38 -6.04
CA GLY A 142 8.27 4.17 -6.00
C GLY A 142 7.56 4.74 -7.21
N GLY A 143 7.94 5.97 -7.60
CA GLY A 143 7.59 6.58 -8.88
C GLY A 143 6.14 7.02 -9.04
N TRP A 144 5.30 6.94 -8.00
CA TRP A 144 3.86 7.23 -8.10
C TRP A 144 3.57 8.67 -8.49
N GLY A 145 4.36 9.65 -8.00
CA GLY A 145 4.21 11.06 -8.36
C GLY A 145 4.49 11.38 -9.83
N ARG A 146 5.13 10.47 -10.57
CA ARG A 146 5.43 10.60 -12.01
C ARG A 146 4.60 9.66 -12.87
N SER A 147 3.77 8.82 -12.25
CA SER A 147 2.90 7.88 -12.94
C SER A 147 1.66 8.57 -13.49
N ARG A 148 0.97 7.91 -14.42
CA ARG A 148 -0.36 8.34 -14.92
C ARG A 148 -1.45 8.28 -13.84
N PHE A 149 -1.14 7.76 -12.67
CA PHE A 149 -2.05 7.63 -11.54
C PHE A 149 -1.87 8.72 -10.48
N HIS A 150 -0.85 9.60 -10.63
CA HIS A 150 -0.46 10.59 -9.62
C HIS A 150 -1.61 11.48 -9.14
N ASP A 151 -2.52 11.85 -10.04
CA ASP A 151 -3.65 12.74 -9.78
C ASP A 151 -4.84 12.02 -9.10
N ALA A 152 -4.83 10.69 -9.03
CA ALA A 152 -5.83 9.91 -8.29
C ALA A 152 -5.55 9.88 -6.78
N LEU A 153 -4.29 10.05 -6.36
CA LEU A 153 -3.90 10.04 -4.96
C LEU A 153 -4.42 11.29 -4.20
N PRO A 154 -4.77 11.18 -2.92
CA PRO A 154 -5.17 12.31 -2.07
C PRO A 154 -4.02 13.27 -1.75
N VAL A 155 -2.80 12.88 -2.08
CA VAL A 155 -1.56 13.61 -1.81
C VAL A 155 -0.74 13.82 -3.07
N GLU A 156 0.11 14.83 -3.03
CA GLU A 156 1.18 15.05 -4.01
C GLU A 156 2.47 14.44 -3.49
N CYS A 157 2.98 13.45 -4.21
CA CYS A 157 4.28 12.86 -3.91
C CYS A 157 5.41 13.86 -4.22
N LEU A 158 6.48 13.82 -3.45
CA LEU A 158 7.69 14.59 -3.76
C LEU A 158 8.32 14.11 -5.08
N GLN A 159 9.18 14.94 -5.68
CA GLN A 159 9.86 14.59 -6.94
C GLN A 159 11.13 13.75 -6.74
N HIS A 160 11.52 13.49 -5.49
CA HIS A 160 12.74 12.82 -5.06
C HIS A 160 12.41 11.87 -3.91
N ASP A 161 13.40 11.37 -3.22
CA ASP A 161 13.27 10.57 -2.00
C ASP A 161 12.34 11.27 -0.99
N ASP A 162 11.40 10.52 -0.46
CA ASP A 162 10.39 11.04 0.48
C ASP A 162 10.42 10.29 1.83
N LEU A 163 11.48 9.48 2.06
CA LEU A 163 11.58 8.71 3.30
C LEU A 163 11.98 9.62 4.46
N VAL A 164 11.21 9.56 5.52
CA VAL A 164 11.49 10.23 6.79
C VAL A 164 11.50 9.18 7.89
N GLU A 165 12.66 8.94 8.48
CA GLU A 165 12.89 7.85 9.42
C GLU A 165 13.55 8.31 10.71
N SER A 166 13.16 7.73 11.85
CA SER A 166 13.77 7.97 13.16
C SER A 166 13.59 6.79 14.08
N THR A 167 14.65 6.38 14.74
CA THR A 167 14.59 5.37 15.81
C THR A 167 13.89 5.89 17.08
N ALA A 168 13.81 7.21 17.27
CA ALA A 168 13.04 7.83 18.35
C ALA A 168 11.53 7.83 18.05
N GLY A 169 11.19 7.68 16.77
CA GLY A 169 9.81 7.68 16.29
C GLY A 169 9.20 9.08 16.20
N TYR A 170 8.00 9.12 15.68
CA TYR A 170 7.23 10.33 15.39
C TYR A 170 5.90 10.33 16.12
N VAL A 171 5.46 11.51 16.53
CA VAL A 171 4.16 11.73 17.18
C VAL A 171 3.07 11.88 16.13
N VAL A 172 1.91 11.31 16.42
CA VAL A 172 0.74 11.31 15.55
C VAL A 172 -0.42 12.01 16.25
N ARG A 173 -1.26 12.72 15.50
CA ARG A 173 -2.53 13.27 15.98
C ARG A 173 -3.68 12.91 15.04
N CYS A 174 -4.86 12.76 15.58
CA CYS A 174 -6.09 12.68 14.81
C CYS A 174 -6.54 14.11 14.47
N ALA A 175 -6.55 14.46 13.18
CA ALA A 175 -6.96 15.78 12.69
C ALA A 175 -8.48 15.87 12.52
N SER A 176 -9.13 14.75 12.16
CA SER A 176 -10.58 14.65 11.94
C SER A 176 -11.21 13.58 12.84
N PRO A 177 -11.39 13.82 14.17
CA PRO A 177 -11.79 12.79 15.14
C PRO A 177 -13.21 12.22 14.89
N GLU A 178 -14.06 12.95 14.20
CA GLU A 178 -15.41 12.50 13.84
C GLU A 178 -15.45 11.64 12.57
N HIS A 179 -14.33 11.55 11.86
CA HIS A 179 -14.26 10.74 10.64
C HIS A 179 -14.45 9.26 10.97
N ALA A 180 -15.27 8.56 10.18
CA ALA A 180 -15.67 7.17 10.45
C ALA A 180 -14.49 6.19 10.59
N ALA A 181 -13.38 6.44 9.88
CA ALA A 181 -12.19 5.59 9.94
C ALA A 181 -11.42 5.67 11.28
N VAL A 182 -11.67 6.69 12.09
CA VAL A 182 -10.84 6.97 13.29
C VAL A 182 -11.66 7.24 14.55
N ARG A 183 -12.96 7.39 14.42
CA ARG A 183 -13.85 7.76 15.52
C ARG A 183 -13.82 6.73 16.65
N GLY A 184 -13.68 7.21 17.88
CA GLY A 184 -13.70 6.39 19.07
C GLY A 184 -12.41 5.59 19.34
N LEU A 185 -11.33 5.84 18.57
CA LEU A 185 -10.00 5.31 18.86
C LEU A 185 -9.26 6.23 19.84
N ASP A 186 -8.55 5.64 20.78
CA ASP A 186 -7.69 6.40 21.70
C ASP A 186 -6.30 6.61 21.08
N TRP A 187 -6.13 7.74 20.41
CA TRP A 187 -4.87 8.12 19.76
C TRP A 187 -3.75 8.43 20.74
N SER A 188 -4.05 8.67 22.03
CA SER A 188 -3.02 8.92 23.05
C SER A 188 -2.20 7.68 23.37
N THR A 189 -2.73 6.49 23.09
CA THR A 189 -2.07 5.19 23.30
C THR A 189 -1.31 4.69 22.08
N LEU A 190 -1.37 5.42 20.96
CA LEU A 190 -0.66 5.01 19.74
C LEU A 190 0.85 5.07 19.96
N PRO A 191 1.58 3.96 19.79
CA PRO A 191 3.04 3.96 19.87
C PRO A 191 3.67 4.81 18.76
N PRO A 192 4.85 5.40 18.98
CA PRO A 192 5.54 6.18 17.95
C PRO A 192 5.79 5.36 16.68
N LEU A 193 5.48 5.96 15.52
CA LEU A 193 5.82 5.40 14.21
C LEU A 193 7.30 5.67 13.89
N LEU A 194 7.98 4.72 13.27
CA LEU A 194 9.43 4.84 13.03
C LEU A 194 9.77 5.51 11.69
N GLY A 195 8.77 5.73 10.83
CA GLY A 195 8.97 6.40 9.56
C GLY A 195 7.68 6.61 8.78
N PHE A 196 7.77 7.45 7.77
CA PHE A 196 6.68 7.75 6.85
C PHE A 196 7.20 8.34 5.53
N ASN A 197 6.37 8.29 4.49
CA ASN A 197 6.64 8.99 3.24
C ASN A 197 6.14 10.43 3.34
N GLU A 198 7.02 11.41 3.19
CA GLU A 198 6.64 12.81 3.19
C GLU A 198 5.89 13.17 1.91
N CYS A 199 4.64 13.55 2.06
CA CYS A 199 3.77 13.97 0.99
C CYS A 199 3.13 15.34 1.32
N ARG A 200 2.60 16.00 0.29
CA ARG A 200 1.82 17.23 0.45
C ARG A 200 0.34 16.92 0.27
N MET A 201 -0.49 17.45 1.16
CA MET A 201 -1.93 17.31 1.03
C MET A 201 -2.45 18.06 -0.20
N ARG A 202 -3.34 17.44 -0.99
CA ARG A 202 -4.08 18.14 -2.05
C ARG A 202 -5.20 18.99 -1.43
N ALA A 203 -5.45 20.16 -2.03
CA ALA A 203 -6.42 21.11 -1.50
C ALA A 203 -7.87 20.59 -1.53
N ASP A 204 -8.18 19.67 -2.41
CA ASP A 204 -9.52 19.06 -2.60
C ASP A 204 -9.70 17.72 -1.85
N CYS A 205 -8.78 17.42 -0.91
CA CYS A 205 -8.75 16.15 -0.18
C CYS A 205 -8.73 16.37 1.33
N GLU A 206 -9.05 15.32 2.09
CA GLU A 206 -9.12 15.36 3.54
C GLU A 206 -7.90 14.69 4.19
N SER A 207 -7.26 15.41 5.15
CA SER A 207 -6.28 14.85 6.07
C SER A 207 -7.01 14.40 7.34
N ILE A 208 -7.01 13.10 7.59
CA ILE A 208 -7.74 12.48 8.72
C ILE A 208 -6.83 12.31 9.92
N VAL A 209 -5.59 11.88 9.67
CA VAL A 209 -4.54 11.70 10.68
C VAL A 209 -3.28 12.37 10.19
N GLU A 210 -2.54 12.98 11.08
CA GLU A 210 -1.31 13.69 10.78
C GLU A 210 -0.15 13.24 11.65
N ILE A 211 1.07 13.36 11.12
CA ILE A 211 2.33 13.03 11.77
C ILE A 211 3.22 14.26 11.85
N GLU A 212 3.90 14.44 12.99
CA GLU A 212 4.75 15.62 13.24
C GLU A 212 6.19 15.32 12.81
N ASN A 213 6.79 16.23 12.06
CA ASN A 213 8.22 16.25 11.76
C ASN A 213 8.75 17.69 11.76
N GLN A 214 9.76 17.98 12.57
CA GLN A 214 10.44 19.29 12.65
C GLN A 214 9.48 20.47 12.88
N GLY A 215 8.49 20.28 13.76
CA GLY A 215 7.48 21.31 14.09
C GLY A 215 6.40 21.51 13.04
N LYS A 216 6.31 20.62 12.04
CA LYS A 216 5.28 20.62 10.99
C LYS A 216 4.45 19.36 11.03
N TRP A 217 3.17 19.50 10.72
CA TRP A 217 2.25 18.38 10.55
C TRP A 217 2.14 17.99 9.08
N HIS A 218 2.32 16.71 8.80
CA HIS A 218 2.22 16.12 7.47
C HIS A 218 1.04 15.14 7.44
N PRO A 219 0.38 14.92 6.29
CA PRO A 219 -0.67 13.92 6.18
C PRO A 219 -0.11 12.53 6.46
N LEU A 220 -0.85 11.74 7.26
CA LEU A 220 -0.54 10.35 7.55
C LEU A 220 -1.64 9.41 7.07
N LEU A 221 -2.93 9.73 7.34
CA LEU A 221 -4.08 9.11 6.72
C LEU A 221 -4.84 10.18 5.94
N ALA A 222 -4.96 10.00 4.64
CA ALA A 222 -5.67 10.91 3.76
C ALA A 222 -6.67 10.16 2.88
N GLU A 223 -7.77 10.82 2.52
CA GLU A 223 -8.81 10.27 1.67
C GLU A 223 -9.17 11.21 0.52
N ARG A 224 -9.50 10.63 -0.63
CA ARG A 224 -10.07 11.30 -1.80
C ARG A 224 -11.21 10.50 -2.40
N LYS A 225 -12.30 11.18 -2.74
CA LYS A 225 -13.35 10.61 -3.57
C LYS A 225 -12.95 10.65 -5.03
N LEU A 226 -13.18 9.55 -5.76
CA LEU A 226 -12.92 9.47 -7.19
C LEU A 226 -14.08 8.73 -7.90
N GLY A 227 -14.99 9.48 -8.50
CA GLY A 227 -16.24 8.92 -9.04
C GLY A 227 -17.13 8.37 -7.93
N ALA A 228 -17.59 7.14 -8.08
CA ALA A 228 -18.36 6.42 -7.04
C ALA A 228 -17.45 5.75 -5.99
N GLY A 229 -16.15 5.65 -6.24
CA GLY A 229 -15.20 5.03 -5.34
C GLY A 229 -14.33 6.03 -4.59
N ARG A 230 -13.25 5.53 -4.00
CA ARG A 230 -12.33 6.33 -3.19
C ARG A 230 -10.90 5.82 -3.23
N VAL A 231 -9.98 6.72 -2.90
CA VAL A 231 -8.58 6.43 -2.68
C VAL A 231 -8.21 6.87 -1.26
N THR A 232 -7.65 5.97 -0.48
CA THR A 232 -7.06 6.28 0.83
C THR A 232 -5.58 6.00 0.84
N CYS A 233 -4.82 6.80 1.57
CA CYS A 233 -3.39 6.61 1.73
C CYS A 233 -3.03 6.66 3.22
N TRP A 234 -2.26 5.68 3.67
CA TRP A 234 -1.58 5.68 4.95
C TRP A 234 -0.08 5.81 4.67
N MET A 235 0.51 6.98 4.93
CA MET A 235 1.87 7.31 4.53
C MET A 235 2.96 6.63 5.37
N SER A 236 2.61 5.68 6.24
CA SER A 236 3.57 4.86 6.99
C SER A 236 3.39 3.37 6.69
N GLY A 237 4.26 2.52 7.23
CA GLY A 237 4.11 1.07 7.14
C GLY A 237 2.96 0.56 8.01
N ALA A 238 2.11 -0.29 7.45
CA ALA A 238 1.10 -1.01 8.24
C ALA A 238 1.72 -2.16 9.05
N SER A 239 2.89 -2.64 8.66
CA SER A 239 3.65 -3.75 9.25
C SER A 239 5.14 -3.39 9.29
N PRO A 240 6.08 -4.27 9.66
CA PRO A 240 7.48 -3.91 9.69
C PRO A 240 7.96 -3.32 8.34
N HIS A 241 8.94 -2.36 8.32
CA HIS A 241 9.74 -1.99 9.50
C HIS A 241 9.17 -0.78 10.27
N TRP A 242 8.61 0.24 9.59
CA TRP A 242 8.09 1.45 10.24
C TRP A 242 6.92 1.17 11.19
N GLY A 243 6.07 0.22 10.82
CA GLY A 243 4.90 -0.16 11.59
C GLY A 243 5.17 -1.16 12.73
N ILE A 244 6.43 -1.48 13.07
CA ILE A 244 6.74 -2.50 14.08
C ILE A 244 6.19 -2.17 15.47
N ASN A 245 6.09 -0.89 15.83
CA ASN A 245 5.44 -0.44 17.05
C ASN A 245 3.93 -0.32 16.86
N PHE A 246 3.50 0.19 15.71
CA PHE A 246 2.09 0.37 15.36
C PHE A 246 1.28 -0.94 15.49
N MET A 247 1.84 -2.06 15.08
CA MET A 247 1.21 -3.38 15.22
C MET A 247 0.94 -3.79 16.68
N LYS A 248 1.60 -3.13 17.66
CA LYS A 248 1.43 -3.38 19.10
C LYS A 248 0.36 -2.50 19.74
N TRP A 249 -0.23 -1.57 18.97
CA TRP A 249 -1.32 -0.75 19.45
C TRP A 249 -2.59 -1.58 19.66
N ASP A 250 -3.20 -1.48 20.85
CA ASP A 250 -4.40 -2.26 21.18
C ASP A 250 -5.54 -2.03 20.16
N SER A 251 -5.62 -0.83 19.60
CA SER A 251 -6.63 -0.49 18.60
C SER A 251 -6.22 -0.81 17.15
N TYR A 252 -5.08 -1.47 16.91
CA TYR A 252 -4.56 -1.72 15.55
C TYR A 252 -5.56 -2.40 14.63
N THR A 253 -6.14 -3.52 15.05
CA THR A 253 -7.14 -4.25 14.25
C THR A 253 -8.43 -3.46 14.09
N GLN A 254 -8.86 -2.73 15.13
CA GLN A 254 -10.03 -1.87 15.07
C GLN A 254 -9.82 -0.71 14.08
N PHE A 255 -8.66 -0.07 14.10
CA PHE A 255 -8.31 0.99 13.16
C PHE A 255 -8.44 0.51 11.69
N TRP A 256 -7.81 -0.61 11.34
CA TRP A 256 -7.92 -1.15 9.99
C TRP A 256 -9.33 -1.59 9.63
N THR A 257 -10.08 -2.15 10.59
CA THR A 257 -11.49 -2.46 10.39
C THR A 257 -12.25 -1.19 10.02
N GLN A 258 -12.06 -0.09 10.74
CA GLN A 258 -12.75 1.17 10.46
C GLN A 258 -12.29 1.81 9.15
N VAL A 259 -11.01 1.77 8.80
CA VAL A 259 -10.49 2.27 7.50
C VAL A 259 -11.19 1.60 6.32
N PHE A 260 -11.44 0.28 6.40
CA PHE A 260 -12.01 -0.47 5.29
C PHE A 260 -13.54 -0.63 5.35
N THR A 261 -14.16 -0.44 6.52
CA THR A 261 -15.62 -0.60 6.69
C THR A 261 -16.33 0.65 7.20
N GLY A 262 -15.66 1.51 7.97
CA GLY A 262 -16.27 2.61 8.73
C GLY A 262 -16.69 3.80 7.90
N SER A 263 -16.04 4.06 6.78
CA SER A 263 -16.54 4.98 5.79
C SER A 263 -17.64 4.27 4.99
N ALA A 264 -18.77 4.02 5.63
CA ALA A 264 -19.95 3.52 4.94
C ALA A 264 -20.30 4.48 3.81
N TRP A 265 -19.81 4.18 2.62
CA TRP A 265 -20.31 4.76 1.39
C TRP A 265 -21.82 4.46 1.34
N PRO A 266 -22.68 5.43 1.07
CA PRO A 266 -24.08 5.12 0.90
C PRO A 266 -24.19 4.09 -0.22
N ALA A 267 -24.63 2.89 0.14
CA ALA A 267 -25.06 1.92 -0.86
C ALA A 267 -26.21 2.58 -1.63
N ASN A 268 -25.98 2.79 -2.92
CA ASN A 268 -27.04 3.18 -3.83
C ASN A 268 -28.08 2.06 -3.90
#